data_c7430ea9e58d35e2000f1cd575b83733
#
_entry.id   c7430ea9e58d35e2000f1cd575b83733
#
_cell.length_a   1.000
_cell.length_b   1.000
_cell.length_c   1.000
_cell.angle_alpha   90.00
_cell.angle_beta   90.00
_cell.angle_gamma   90.00
#
_symmetry.space_group_name_H-M   'P 1'
#
loop_
_entity.id
_entity.type
_entity.pdbx_description
1 polymer ?
#
loop_
_entity_poly.entity_id
_entity_poly.type
_entity_poly.pdbx_seq_one_letter_code
_entity_poly.pdbx_strand_id
1 'polypeptide(L)'
;MHLQHCRGIALAGAMLAALGYVPAVSAAEHLCDTSFQDCRAPLLTLIANERARIDVAFDMMEDDVIADALVNRFQGGLPVRVLMDPRRNAVSTRNAAVLQKLAAAGIPMRGKTSGSSLHWKFMLFPGQETLEVGAANFSDYYFIPVTPYVNYTDEAVYYTDDAALVDSFKTRMDDAWLDTATITNYANISGSLLREYGTFPISPDLLFVPWQNFAKRAVPLYDAETTRIDVIMYKITEPSHADGLIRAAKRGIPVRLIVEPSWYRSTSNVWQAYNVDRLYAAGVQIRVRAHQGFTHEKIAMLYGQVMSIFGSSNWTLESNGSQHEHNYFSKKDWIFAWFKANFERKWKNSTGNVETKAFAPLPPGKPVYTAPANLATTPLTGVYLTWKPGPWAHRADVYFGTTATPSLLAGNVSVSPNTTKKYALPALTAGRTYYWKIVSRTMANQSAAGPVWSFTAQ
;
A
#
# COMPACT_ATOMS: atom_id res chain seq x y z
N MET A 1 85.01 -1.29 55.13
CA MET A 1 85.08 -2.67 54.77
C MET A 1 83.72 -3.10 54.17
N HIS A 2 83.76 -3.73 53.01
CA HIS A 2 82.67 -4.31 52.18
C HIS A 2 81.70 -3.35 51.55
N LEU A 3 81.99 -2.99 50.32
CA LEU A 3 81.15 -2.53 49.27
C LEU A 3 80.25 -3.62 48.75
N GLN A 4 78.95 -3.47 48.62
CA GLN A 4 78.11 -4.30 47.78
C GLN A 4 77.44 -3.45 46.72
N HIS A 5 77.67 -3.88 45.49
CA HIS A 5 77.06 -3.32 44.26
C HIS A 5 75.62 -3.77 44.15
N CYS A 6 74.67 -2.82 44.00
CA CYS A 6 73.33 -3.13 43.50
C CYS A 6 73.24 -2.74 42.03
N ARG A 7 73.02 -3.77 41.17
CA ARG A 7 72.66 -3.60 39.74
C ARG A 7 71.18 -3.29 39.62
N GLY A 8 70.90 -2.15 39.02
CA GLY A 8 69.51 -1.80 38.64
C GLY A 8 69.04 -2.60 37.42
N ILE A 9 67.89 -3.22 37.54
CA ILE A 9 67.14 -3.87 36.42
C ILE A 9 66.08 -2.84 35.95
N ALA A 10 66.21 -2.38 34.71
CA ALA A 10 65.20 -1.55 34.07
C ALA A 10 64.08 -2.47 33.55
N LEU A 11 62.89 -2.43 34.13
CA LEU A 11 61.70 -3.03 33.58
C LEU A 11 61.11 -2.08 32.51
N ALA A 12 61.16 -2.49 31.25
CA ALA A 12 60.40 -1.87 30.17
C ALA A 12 58.95 -2.37 30.27
N GLY A 13 58.07 -1.46 30.73
CA GLY A 13 56.63 -1.71 30.75
C GLY A 13 56.03 -1.56 29.34
N ALA A 14 55.59 -2.64 28.70
CA ALA A 14 54.79 -2.60 27.49
C ALA A 14 53.36 -2.22 27.87
N MET A 15 52.93 -1.01 27.52
CA MET A 15 51.52 -0.63 27.54
C MET A 15 50.79 -1.35 26.41
N LEU A 16 50.05 -2.41 26.71
CA LEU A 16 49.02 -2.93 25.84
C LEU A 16 47.83 -1.92 25.88
N ALA A 17 47.64 -1.21 24.79
CA ALA A 17 46.39 -0.46 24.56
C ALA A 17 45.28 -1.49 24.35
N ALA A 18 44.48 -1.75 25.37
CA ALA A 18 43.22 -2.47 25.24
C ALA A 18 42.27 -1.59 24.40
N LEU A 19 42.16 -1.86 23.10
CA LEU A 19 41.06 -1.38 22.27
C LEU A 19 39.78 -1.91 22.90
N GLY A 20 39.14 -1.06 23.67
CA GLY A 20 37.80 -1.36 24.21
C GLY A 20 36.84 -1.63 23.05
N TYR A 21 36.45 -2.87 22.89
CA TYR A 21 35.30 -3.25 22.08
C TYR A 21 34.07 -2.64 22.76
N VAL A 22 33.62 -1.48 22.24
CA VAL A 22 32.30 -0.94 22.59
C VAL A 22 31.33 -1.81 21.81
N PRO A 23 30.52 -2.64 22.47
CA PRO A 23 29.49 -3.40 21.75
C PRO A 23 28.61 -2.36 21.07
N ALA A 24 28.39 -2.49 19.75
CA ALA A 24 27.36 -1.74 19.05
C ALA A 24 26.07 -1.95 19.82
N VAL A 25 25.46 -0.88 20.31
CA VAL A 25 24.11 -0.94 20.87
C VAL A 25 23.23 -1.34 19.69
N SER A 26 22.87 -2.63 19.62
CA SER A 26 21.87 -3.11 18.69
C SER A 26 20.64 -2.25 18.88
N ALA A 27 20.15 -1.64 17.80
CA ALA A 27 18.92 -0.90 17.84
C ALA A 27 17.82 -1.94 18.14
N ALA A 28 17.31 -1.92 19.38
CA ALA A 28 16.28 -2.87 19.77
C ALA A 28 15.11 -2.81 18.78
N GLU A 29 14.65 -3.98 18.36
CA GLU A 29 13.53 -4.13 17.43
C GLU A 29 12.33 -3.29 17.89
N HIS A 30 11.83 -2.39 17.04
CA HIS A 30 10.71 -1.51 17.38
C HIS A 30 9.92 -1.04 16.16
N LEU A 31 8.67 -0.66 16.40
CA LEU A 31 7.78 0.01 15.45
C LEU A 31 7.66 1.49 15.83
N CYS A 32 7.72 2.36 14.83
CA CYS A 32 7.55 3.81 14.99
C CYS A 32 6.24 4.26 14.35
N ASP A 33 5.42 5.01 15.10
CA ASP A 33 4.12 5.53 14.67
C ASP A 33 4.26 6.96 14.16
N THR A 34 4.15 7.14 12.86
CA THR A 34 4.30 8.44 12.19
C THR A 34 3.21 9.45 12.52
N SER A 35 2.15 9.04 13.20
CA SER A 35 1.07 9.94 13.60
C SER A 35 1.48 10.94 14.67
N PHE A 36 2.55 10.64 15.44
CA PHE A 36 3.03 11.52 16.52
C PHE A 36 4.54 11.45 16.78
N GLN A 37 5.26 10.49 16.19
CA GLN A 37 6.70 10.31 16.41
C GLN A 37 7.50 10.84 15.21
N ASP A 38 8.71 11.30 15.46
CA ASP A 38 9.72 11.50 14.42
C ASP A 38 10.39 10.15 14.10
N CYS A 39 9.87 9.47 13.08
CA CYS A 39 10.40 8.18 12.63
C CYS A 39 11.63 8.33 11.72
N ARG A 40 12.00 9.53 11.30
CA ARG A 40 13.24 9.81 10.56
C ARG A 40 14.47 9.81 11.44
N ALA A 41 14.36 10.27 12.69
CA ALA A 41 15.50 10.37 13.59
C ALA A 41 16.23 9.04 13.86
N PRO A 42 15.55 7.91 14.14
CA PRO A 42 16.18 6.60 14.21
C PRO A 42 16.88 6.19 12.91
N LEU A 43 16.26 6.44 11.75
CA LEU A 43 16.85 6.14 10.44
C LEU A 43 18.16 6.91 10.21
N LEU A 44 18.17 8.21 10.50
CA LEU A 44 19.38 9.02 10.40
C LEU A 44 20.48 8.55 11.35
N THR A 45 20.11 8.05 12.53
CA THR A 45 21.06 7.46 13.48
C THR A 45 21.70 6.18 12.91
N LEU A 46 20.90 5.30 12.28
CA LEU A 46 21.41 4.10 11.59
C LEU A 46 22.35 4.48 10.43
N ILE A 47 21.98 5.46 9.59
CA ILE A 47 22.82 5.97 8.50
C ILE A 47 24.16 6.47 9.05
N ALA A 48 24.14 7.28 10.11
CA ALA A 48 25.35 7.86 10.70
C ALA A 48 26.29 6.80 11.31
N ASN A 49 25.75 5.76 11.91
CA ASN A 49 26.49 4.73 12.63
C ASN A 49 26.95 3.56 11.75
N GLU A 50 26.44 3.41 10.51
CA GLU A 50 26.81 2.31 9.64
C GLU A 50 28.33 2.31 9.33
N ARG A 51 28.92 1.12 9.28
CA ARG A 51 30.38 0.95 9.09
C ARG A 51 30.75 0.04 7.91
N ALA A 52 29.81 -0.76 7.40
CA ALA A 52 30.07 -1.68 6.31
C ALA A 52 29.57 -1.13 4.98
N ARG A 53 28.25 -0.86 4.85
CA ARG A 53 27.60 -0.32 3.66
C ARG A 53 26.16 0.09 3.94
N ILE A 54 25.52 0.80 3.03
CA ILE A 54 24.09 1.05 3.05
C ILE A 54 23.49 0.64 1.71
N ASP A 55 22.49 -0.23 1.72
CA ASP A 55 21.71 -0.57 0.54
C ASP A 55 20.27 -0.05 0.69
N VAL A 56 19.82 0.71 -0.30
CA VAL A 56 18.52 1.37 -0.26
C VAL A 56 17.66 0.92 -1.43
N ALA A 57 16.43 0.51 -1.16
CA ALA A 57 15.45 0.25 -2.22
C ALA A 57 14.16 1.03 -1.97
N PHE A 58 13.68 1.78 -2.96
CA PHE A 58 12.51 2.62 -2.78
C PHE A 58 11.69 2.88 -4.06
N ASP A 59 10.40 3.14 -3.87
CA ASP A 59 9.49 3.65 -4.89
C ASP A 59 9.69 5.15 -5.11
N MET A 60 9.72 5.94 -4.03
CA MET A 60 9.94 7.40 -4.03
C MET A 60 10.84 7.83 -2.87
N MET A 61 11.71 8.79 -3.16
CA MET A 61 12.50 9.51 -2.14
C MET A 61 12.42 11.02 -2.41
N GLU A 62 11.89 11.77 -1.46
CA GLU A 62 11.69 13.22 -1.54
C GLU A 62 12.27 13.96 -0.33
N ASP A 63 12.86 13.23 0.62
CA ASP A 63 13.47 13.78 1.83
C ASP A 63 14.94 14.12 1.57
N ASP A 64 15.21 15.43 1.43
CA ASP A 64 16.57 15.93 1.22
C ASP A 64 17.51 15.61 2.38
N VAL A 65 17.01 15.51 3.62
CA VAL A 65 17.85 15.22 4.81
C VAL A 65 18.35 13.77 4.76
N ILE A 66 17.49 12.82 4.37
CA ILE A 66 17.89 11.42 4.15
C ILE A 66 18.89 11.35 2.98
N ALA A 67 18.59 12.02 1.87
CA ALA A 67 19.46 12.04 0.70
C ALA A 67 20.85 12.62 1.03
N ASP A 68 20.92 13.74 1.74
CA ASP A 68 22.18 14.37 2.16
C ASP A 68 22.96 13.46 3.12
N ALA A 69 22.29 12.77 4.04
CA ALA A 69 22.92 11.80 4.92
C ALA A 69 23.58 10.65 4.13
N LEU A 70 22.90 10.09 3.11
CA LEU A 70 23.45 9.07 2.23
C LEU A 70 24.64 9.58 1.42
N VAL A 71 24.53 10.79 0.85
CA VAL A 71 25.63 11.45 0.11
C VAL A 71 26.85 11.63 1.00
N ASN A 72 26.67 12.18 2.21
CA ASN A 72 27.78 12.41 3.14
C ASN A 72 28.48 11.10 3.53
N ARG A 73 27.72 10.00 3.74
CA ARG A 73 28.31 8.69 4.03
C ARG A 73 29.10 8.14 2.85
N PHE A 74 28.54 8.24 1.63
CA PHE A 74 29.21 7.80 0.41
C PHE A 74 30.48 8.59 0.14
N GLN A 75 30.46 9.92 0.23
CA GLN A 75 31.64 10.78 0.08
C GLN A 75 32.68 10.54 1.18
N GLY A 76 32.25 10.11 2.36
CA GLY A 76 33.13 9.66 3.45
C GLY A 76 33.73 8.26 3.25
N GLY A 77 33.50 7.61 2.09
CA GLY A 77 34.09 6.33 1.71
C GLY A 77 33.25 5.10 2.08
N LEU A 78 32.03 5.28 2.65
CA LEU A 78 31.14 4.15 2.90
C LEU A 78 30.43 3.73 1.60
N PRO A 79 30.46 2.45 1.20
CA PRO A 79 29.70 1.98 0.05
C PRO A 79 28.17 2.20 0.23
N VAL A 80 27.53 2.78 -0.79
CA VAL A 80 26.08 2.96 -0.85
C VAL A 80 25.59 2.47 -2.20
N ARG A 81 24.51 1.66 -2.24
CA ARG A 81 23.81 1.26 -3.48
C ARG A 81 22.34 1.68 -3.41
N VAL A 82 21.81 2.14 -4.54
CA VAL A 82 20.42 2.56 -4.65
C VAL A 82 19.71 1.79 -5.75
N LEU A 83 18.58 1.18 -5.39
CA LEU A 83 17.64 0.54 -6.29
C LEU A 83 16.29 1.28 -6.21
N MET A 84 15.78 1.80 -7.34
CA MET A 84 14.61 2.69 -7.31
C MET A 84 13.75 2.57 -8.59
N ASP A 85 12.61 3.27 -8.60
CA ASP A 85 11.76 3.39 -9.78
C ASP A 85 11.87 4.79 -10.40
N PRO A 86 12.68 4.99 -11.46
CA PRO A 86 12.89 6.32 -12.02
C PRO A 86 11.65 6.90 -12.71
N ARG A 87 10.63 6.06 -12.98
CA ARG A 87 9.36 6.52 -13.58
C ARG A 87 8.58 7.43 -12.63
N ARG A 88 8.91 7.42 -11.34
CA ARG A 88 8.34 8.33 -10.34
C ARG A 88 8.75 9.79 -10.54
N ASN A 89 9.80 10.05 -11.29
CA ASN A 89 10.20 11.40 -11.69
C ASN A 89 9.10 12.14 -12.50
N ALA A 90 8.25 11.39 -13.22
CA ALA A 90 7.13 11.96 -13.98
C ALA A 90 6.00 12.50 -13.07
N VAL A 91 5.93 12.08 -11.83
CA VAL A 91 4.87 12.46 -10.88
C VAL A 91 5.39 13.29 -9.70
N SER A 92 6.69 13.33 -9.48
CA SER A 92 7.31 14.12 -8.41
C SER A 92 8.62 14.77 -8.86
N THR A 93 8.63 16.10 -8.90
CA THR A 93 9.85 16.88 -9.17
C THR A 93 10.84 16.81 -8.00
N ARG A 94 10.36 16.64 -6.76
CA ARG A 94 11.22 16.42 -5.59
C ARG A 94 11.97 15.09 -5.71
N ASN A 95 11.28 14.00 -6.08
CA ASN A 95 11.93 12.72 -6.33
C ASN A 95 13.00 12.83 -7.43
N ALA A 96 12.69 13.54 -8.53
CA ALA A 96 13.65 13.76 -9.62
C ALA A 96 14.91 14.52 -9.14
N ALA A 97 14.74 15.54 -8.31
CA ALA A 97 15.85 16.32 -7.76
C ALA A 97 16.73 15.46 -6.81
N VAL A 98 16.11 14.64 -5.96
CA VAL A 98 16.84 13.72 -5.08
C VAL A 98 17.62 12.70 -5.88
N LEU A 99 17.02 12.06 -6.91
CA LEU A 99 17.74 11.11 -7.75
C LEU A 99 18.93 11.77 -8.47
N GLN A 100 18.76 13.00 -8.94
CA GLN A 100 19.85 13.78 -9.55
C GLN A 100 20.97 14.08 -8.54
N LYS A 101 20.62 14.44 -7.30
CA LYS A 101 21.58 14.69 -6.18
C LYS A 101 22.41 13.44 -5.88
N LEU A 102 21.75 12.27 -5.71
CA LEU A 102 22.42 10.99 -5.45
C LEU A 102 23.34 10.59 -6.61
N ALA A 103 22.87 10.75 -7.86
CA ALA A 103 23.66 10.45 -9.04
C ALA A 103 24.89 11.37 -9.19
N ALA A 104 24.72 12.67 -8.94
CA ALA A 104 25.80 13.65 -9.00
C ALA A 104 26.88 13.42 -7.94
N ALA A 105 26.51 12.85 -6.80
CA ALA A 105 27.44 12.45 -5.73
C ALA A 105 28.27 11.22 -6.09
N GLY A 106 27.96 10.50 -7.16
CA GLY A 106 28.68 9.29 -7.60
C GLY A 106 28.10 7.98 -7.08
N ILE A 107 26.96 7.99 -6.38
CA ILE A 107 26.35 6.79 -5.83
C ILE A 107 25.92 5.84 -6.96
N PRO A 108 26.30 4.54 -6.92
CA PRO A 108 25.82 3.54 -7.85
C PRO A 108 24.29 3.34 -7.76
N MET A 109 23.59 3.51 -8.89
CA MET A 109 22.14 3.48 -8.94
C MET A 109 21.63 2.60 -10.09
N ARG A 110 20.67 1.73 -9.79
CA ARG A 110 19.93 0.97 -10.79
C ARG A 110 18.43 1.24 -10.69
N GLY A 111 17.74 1.23 -11.82
CA GLY A 111 16.34 1.63 -11.91
C GLY A 111 15.45 0.57 -12.55
N LYS A 112 14.28 0.35 -11.96
CA LYS A 112 13.22 -0.46 -12.56
C LYS A 112 12.55 0.30 -13.70
N THR A 113 12.88 -0.05 -14.94
CA THR A 113 12.44 0.71 -16.11
C THR A 113 11.35 0.01 -16.94
N SER A 114 11.09 -1.27 -16.69
CA SER A 114 10.08 -2.04 -17.39
C SER A 114 9.21 -2.89 -16.45
N GLY A 115 8.06 -3.34 -16.96
CA GLY A 115 7.07 -4.08 -16.17
C GLY A 115 6.43 -3.24 -15.06
N SER A 116 5.95 -3.90 -14.01
CA SER A 116 5.35 -3.24 -12.84
C SER A 116 6.41 -2.54 -11.99
N SER A 117 5.98 -1.61 -11.11
CA SER A 117 6.89 -0.76 -10.34
C SER A 117 7.74 -1.50 -9.30
N LEU A 118 8.87 -0.91 -8.96
CA LEU A 118 9.58 -1.22 -7.72
C LEU A 118 8.89 -0.46 -6.59
N HIS A 119 8.12 -1.17 -5.78
CA HIS A 119 7.33 -0.55 -4.71
C HIS A 119 7.89 -0.88 -3.31
N TRP A 120 9.10 -1.40 -3.23
CA TRP A 120 9.84 -1.57 -1.99
C TRP A 120 10.13 -0.26 -1.29
N LYS A 121 10.26 -0.29 0.04
CA LYS A 121 10.74 0.79 0.88
C LYS A 121 11.50 0.16 2.02
N PHE A 122 12.83 0.11 1.90
CA PHE A 122 13.69 -0.38 2.95
C PHE A 122 15.13 0.16 2.83
N MET A 123 15.83 0.18 3.95
CA MET A 123 17.28 0.37 4.03
C MET A 123 17.92 -0.76 4.84
N LEU A 124 19.02 -1.30 4.32
CA LEU A 124 19.86 -2.30 4.98
C LEU A 124 21.10 -1.65 5.55
N PHE A 125 21.41 -2.00 6.79
CA PHE A 125 22.58 -1.56 7.56
C PHE A 125 23.35 -2.80 8.03
N PRO A 126 24.11 -3.48 7.13
CA PRO A 126 24.71 -4.78 7.44
C PRO A 126 25.80 -4.73 8.50
N GLY A 127 26.50 -3.60 8.69
CA GLY A 127 27.47 -3.43 9.79
C GLY A 127 26.82 -3.32 11.17
N GLN A 128 25.53 -3.02 11.22
CA GLN A 128 24.70 -2.98 12.42
C GLN A 128 23.72 -4.16 12.47
N GLU A 129 23.76 -5.05 11.47
CA GLU A 129 22.81 -6.16 11.29
C GLU A 129 21.36 -5.71 11.42
N THR A 130 21.02 -4.54 10.85
CA THR A 130 19.74 -3.88 11.03
C THR A 130 19.08 -3.59 9.68
N LEU A 131 17.75 -3.69 9.67
CA LEU A 131 16.86 -3.37 8.57
C LEU A 131 15.84 -2.32 9.04
N GLU A 132 15.70 -1.25 8.27
CA GLU A 132 14.51 -0.39 8.29
C GLU A 132 13.59 -0.80 7.14
N VAL A 133 12.30 -1.01 7.42
CA VAL A 133 11.33 -1.46 6.43
C VAL A 133 9.92 -1.00 6.78
N GLY A 134 9.14 -0.68 5.74
CA GLY A 134 7.75 -0.26 5.95
C GLY A 134 6.98 -0.02 4.66
N ALA A 135 5.85 0.67 4.80
CA ALA A 135 5.08 1.15 3.66
C ALA A 135 5.43 2.61 3.32
N ALA A 136 6.13 3.32 4.22
CA ALA A 136 6.48 4.72 4.11
C ALA A 136 7.45 4.99 2.93
N ASN A 137 7.09 5.87 2.01
CA ASN A 137 8.06 6.40 1.06
C ASN A 137 9.06 7.30 1.81
N PHE A 138 10.29 7.40 1.31
CA PHE A 138 11.31 8.25 1.92
C PHE A 138 11.05 9.74 1.62
N SER A 139 9.96 10.26 2.19
CA SER A 139 9.56 11.67 2.12
C SER A 139 9.32 12.18 3.53
N ASP A 140 9.66 13.44 3.79
CA ASP A 140 9.57 14.05 5.12
C ASP A 140 8.19 13.85 5.77
N TYR A 141 7.12 14.09 5.02
CA TYR A 141 5.73 13.95 5.50
C TYR A 141 5.26 12.49 5.71
N TYR A 142 6.07 11.48 5.32
CA TYR A 142 5.82 10.08 5.65
C TYR A 142 6.49 9.63 6.94
N PHE A 143 7.49 10.37 7.43
CA PHE A 143 8.27 10.03 8.61
C PHE A 143 8.00 10.93 9.80
N ILE A 144 7.53 12.16 9.55
CA ILE A 144 7.35 13.16 10.61
C ILE A 144 5.95 13.77 10.47
N PRO A 145 5.13 13.78 11.54
CA PRO A 145 3.85 14.47 11.51
C PRO A 145 4.05 15.99 11.44
N VAL A 146 3.28 16.66 10.57
CA VAL A 146 3.22 18.13 10.57
C VAL A 146 2.62 18.63 11.88
N THR A 147 1.60 17.95 12.37
CA THR A 147 0.99 18.17 13.69
C THR A 147 0.51 16.81 14.23
N PRO A 148 1.04 16.36 15.37
CA PRO A 148 0.68 15.06 15.95
C PRO A 148 -0.83 14.83 16.03
N TYR A 149 -1.28 13.69 15.56
CA TYR A 149 -2.67 13.21 15.50
C TYR A 149 -3.65 14.08 14.70
N VAL A 150 -3.21 15.17 14.07
CA VAL A 150 -4.05 16.13 13.34
C VAL A 150 -3.68 16.21 11.87
N ASN A 151 -2.36 16.29 11.55
CA ASN A 151 -1.85 16.37 10.19
C ASN A 151 -0.62 15.48 10.03
N TYR A 152 -0.83 14.30 9.45
CA TYR A 152 0.22 13.29 9.30
C TYR A 152 -0.14 12.32 8.16
N THR A 153 0.87 11.65 7.62
CA THR A 153 0.66 10.43 6.82
C THR A 153 0.70 9.23 7.77
N ASP A 154 -0.36 8.47 7.80
CA ASP A 154 -0.52 7.32 8.69
C ASP A 154 0.30 6.14 8.18
N GLU A 155 1.37 5.83 8.89
CA GLU A 155 2.33 4.77 8.58
C GLU A 155 2.89 4.13 9.86
N ALA A 156 3.42 2.92 9.69
CA ALA A 156 4.25 2.24 10.67
C ALA A 156 5.61 1.93 10.05
N VAL A 157 6.67 2.48 10.63
CA VAL A 157 8.05 2.19 10.22
C VAL A 157 8.64 1.15 11.17
N TYR A 158 9.11 0.04 10.63
CA TYR A 158 9.66 -1.06 11.40
C TYR A 158 11.17 -1.09 11.31
N TYR A 159 11.82 -1.08 12.47
CA TYR A 159 13.26 -1.25 12.64
C TYR A 159 13.48 -2.61 13.29
N THR A 160 14.35 -3.45 12.72
CA THR A 160 14.58 -4.81 13.22
C THR A 160 16.01 -5.27 13.02
N ASP A 161 16.53 -5.99 14.00
CA ASP A 161 17.77 -6.74 13.99
C ASP A 161 17.52 -8.27 13.94
N ASP A 162 16.29 -8.70 13.63
CA ASP A 162 15.96 -10.10 13.39
C ASP A 162 16.76 -10.62 12.19
N ALA A 163 17.74 -11.46 12.47
CA ALA A 163 18.69 -11.95 11.48
C ALA A 163 18.00 -12.63 10.29
N ALA A 164 16.91 -13.38 10.52
CA ALA A 164 16.19 -14.05 9.43
C ALA A 164 15.50 -13.05 8.49
N LEU A 165 15.02 -11.93 9.03
CA LEU A 165 14.45 -10.85 8.22
C LEU A 165 15.57 -10.10 7.48
N VAL A 166 16.60 -9.65 8.18
CA VAL A 166 17.75 -8.93 7.60
C VAL A 166 18.38 -9.72 6.45
N ASP A 167 18.67 -11.00 6.66
CA ASP A 167 19.29 -11.86 5.65
C ASP A 167 18.38 -12.14 4.44
N SER A 168 17.06 -12.21 4.67
CA SER A 168 16.09 -12.29 3.57
C SER A 168 16.13 -11.06 2.67
N PHE A 169 16.21 -9.87 3.26
CA PHE A 169 16.30 -8.62 2.50
C PHE A 169 17.64 -8.44 1.82
N LYS A 170 18.76 -8.88 2.44
CA LYS A 170 20.10 -8.96 1.79
C LYS A 170 20.03 -9.81 0.52
N THR A 171 19.45 -11.01 0.61
CA THR A 171 19.27 -11.90 -0.55
C THR A 171 18.45 -11.25 -1.64
N ARG A 172 17.29 -10.66 -1.30
CA ARG A 172 16.39 -10.04 -2.28
C ARG A 172 16.93 -8.76 -2.90
N MET A 173 17.69 -7.97 -2.13
CA MET A 173 18.38 -6.79 -2.65
C MET A 173 19.38 -7.19 -3.74
N ASP A 174 20.19 -8.23 -3.50
CA ASP A 174 21.14 -8.72 -4.48
C ASP A 174 20.46 -9.39 -5.69
N ASP A 175 19.38 -10.16 -5.48
CA ASP A 175 18.61 -10.76 -6.57
C ASP A 175 18.08 -9.68 -7.53
N ALA A 176 17.51 -8.60 -6.97
CA ALA A 176 17.02 -7.48 -7.78
C ALA A 176 18.16 -6.63 -8.35
N TRP A 177 19.27 -6.45 -7.60
CA TRP A 177 20.45 -5.74 -8.11
C TRP A 177 21.05 -6.43 -9.33
N LEU A 178 21.00 -7.74 -9.41
CA LEU A 178 21.50 -8.55 -10.52
C LEU A 178 20.46 -8.75 -11.64
N ASP A 179 19.20 -8.42 -11.44
CA ASP A 179 18.18 -8.52 -12.50
C ASP A 179 18.51 -7.55 -13.65
N THR A 180 18.77 -8.11 -14.83
CA THR A 180 19.00 -7.33 -16.07
C THR A 180 17.79 -7.35 -17.01
N ALA A 181 16.75 -8.13 -16.69
CA ALA A 181 15.56 -8.24 -17.52
C ALA A 181 14.64 -7.02 -17.37
N THR A 182 14.52 -6.49 -16.15
CA THR A 182 13.57 -5.42 -15.83
C THR A 182 14.20 -4.21 -15.13
N ILE A 183 15.45 -4.33 -14.69
CA ILE A 183 16.22 -3.29 -13.99
C ILE A 183 17.45 -2.94 -14.80
N THR A 184 17.64 -1.66 -15.09
CA THR A 184 18.74 -1.14 -15.88
C THR A 184 19.67 -0.25 -15.06
N ASN A 185 20.88 -0.03 -15.57
CA ASN A 185 21.79 0.92 -14.95
C ASN A 185 21.22 2.34 -15.11
N TYR A 186 21.16 3.09 -14.02
CA TYR A 186 20.67 4.46 -14.01
C TYR A 186 21.83 5.47 -13.91
N ALA A 187 22.72 5.31 -12.94
CA ALA A 187 23.87 6.17 -12.76
C ALA A 187 25.05 5.44 -12.09
N ASN A 188 26.26 5.80 -12.43
CA ASN A 188 27.51 5.44 -11.75
C ASN A 188 27.78 3.93 -11.61
N ILE A 189 27.26 3.13 -12.50
CA ILE A 189 27.55 1.70 -12.55
C ILE A 189 28.77 1.48 -13.44
N SER A 190 29.84 0.93 -12.86
CA SER A 190 31.07 0.55 -13.54
C SER A 190 31.39 -0.90 -13.27
N GLY A 191 31.92 -1.59 -14.28
CA GLY A 191 32.29 -3.01 -14.17
C GLY A 191 31.09 -3.96 -14.14
N SER A 192 31.37 -5.19 -13.71
CA SER A 192 30.35 -6.25 -13.59
C SER A 192 29.50 -6.05 -12.35
N LEU A 193 28.20 -6.35 -12.47
CA LEU A 193 27.31 -6.41 -11.32
C LEU A 193 27.68 -7.62 -10.47
N LEU A 194 27.85 -7.42 -9.19
CA LEU A 194 28.22 -8.46 -8.23
C LEU A 194 27.19 -8.57 -7.12
N ARG A 195 27.08 -9.79 -6.58
CA ARG A 195 26.36 -10.04 -5.33
C ARG A 195 27.25 -9.55 -4.17
N GLU A 196 26.67 -8.78 -3.26
CA GLU A 196 27.39 -8.22 -2.11
C GLU A 196 27.24 -9.07 -0.85
N TYR A 197 26.19 -9.90 -0.83
CA TYR A 197 25.86 -10.76 0.29
C TYR A 197 25.89 -12.23 -0.13
N GLY A 198 25.91 -13.12 0.87
CA GLY A 198 25.60 -14.52 0.65
C GLY A 198 24.15 -14.72 0.20
N THR A 199 23.85 -15.90 -0.32
CA THR A 199 22.45 -16.29 -0.55
C THR A 199 21.93 -16.95 0.71
N PHE A 200 21.09 -16.25 1.46
CA PHE A 200 20.46 -16.73 2.67
C PHE A 200 19.06 -17.28 2.37
N PRO A 201 18.57 -18.24 3.16
CA PRO A 201 17.16 -18.67 3.07
C PRO A 201 16.22 -17.49 3.32
N ILE A 202 15.14 -17.43 2.55
CA ILE A 202 14.08 -16.45 2.80
C ILE A 202 13.26 -16.92 4.00
N SER A 203 13.07 -16.05 4.99
CA SER A 203 12.23 -16.31 6.15
C SER A 203 10.82 -16.76 5.70
N PRO A 204 10.28 -17.85 6.27
CA PRO A 204 8.92 -18.30 5.95
C PRO A 204 7.85 -17.28 6.34
N ASP A 205 8.17 -16.33 7.21
CA ASP A 205 7.25 -15.26 7.63
C ASP A 205 7.26 -14.05 6.69
N LEU A 206 8.20 -13.99 5.73
CA LEU A 206 8.21 -12.98 4.68
C LEU A 206 7.57 -13.48 3.39
N LEU A 207 7.00 -12.57 2.65
CA LEU A 207 6.53 -12.75 1.28
C LEU A 207 7.08 -11.63 0.41
N PHE A 208 7.74 -12.01 -0.68
CA PHE A 208 8.21 -11.06 -1.68
C PHE A 208 7.48 -11.27 -3.02
N VAL A 209 6.86 -10.21 -3.53
CA VAL A 209 6.33 -10.14 -4.89
C VAL A 209 7.47 -9.61 -5.78
N PRO A 210 7.67 -10.11 -7.01
CA PRO A 210 6.82 -11.02 -7.78
C PRO A 210 7.11 -12.53 -7.59
N TRP A 211 8.04 -12.93 -6.71
CA TRP A 211 8.37 -14.36 -6.51
C TRP A 211 7.22 -15.17 -5.90
N GLN A 212 6.33 -14.49 -5.18
CA GLN A 212 5.15 -15.07 -4.55
C GLN A 212 3.92 -14.17 -4.79
N ASN A 213 2.71 -14.70 -4.57
CA ASN A 213 1.47 -13.93 -4.72
C ASN A 213 0.89 -13.60 -3.35
N PHE A 214 0.68 -12.32 -3.08
CA PHE A 214 0.22 -11.84 -1.78
C PHE A 214 -1.20 -12.31 -1.44
N ALA A 215 -2.18 -12.14 -2.34
CA ALA A 215 -3.55 -12.57 -2.09
C ALA A 215 -3.65 -14.09 -1.89
N LYS A 216 -2.91 -14.89 -2.66
CA LYS A 216 -2.90 -16.36 -2.52
C LYS A 216 -2.43 -16.81 -1.14
N ARG A 217 -1.56 -16.04 -0.47
CA ARG A 217 -1.10 -16.35 0.88
C ARG A 217 -2.00 -15.76 1.97
N ALA A 218 -2.45 -14.51 1.81
CA ALA A 218 -3.19 -13.80 2.85
C ALA A 218 -4.65 -14.25 2.95
N VAL A 219 -5.33 -14.48 1.81
CA VAL A 219 -6.77 -14.77 1.79
C VAL A 219 -7.14 -16.07 2.52
N PRO A 220 -6.41 -17.19 2.40
CA PRO A 220 -6.68 -18.38 3.22
C PRO A 220 -6.61 -18.14 4.74
N LEU A 221 -5.76 -17.19 5.18
CA LEU A 221 -5.68 -16.83 6.60
C LEU A 221 -6.92 -16.05 7.06
N TYR A 222 -7.50 -15.19 6.20
CA TYR A 222 -8.80 -14.54 6.48
C TYR A 222 -9.93 -15.57 6.56
N ASP A 223 -9.89 -16.59 5.69
CA ASP A 223 -10.88 -17.68 5.69
C ASP A 223 -10.77 -18.57 6.93
N ALA A 224 -9.55 -18.73 7.49
CA ALA A 224 -9.31 -19.49 8.71
C ALA A 224 -9.54 -18.68 9.99
N GLU A 225 -9.73 -17.35 9.92
CA GLU A 225 -9.91 -16.51 11.12
C GLU A 225 -11.25 -16.80 11.80
N THR A 226 -11.23 -16.88 13.15
CA THR A 226 -12.39 -17.26 13.98
C THR A 226 -12.82 -16.21 14.98
N THR A 227 -12.02 -15.17 15.21
CA THR A 227 -12.26 -14.21 16.29
C THR A 227 -12.59 -12.81 15.78
N ARG A 228 -11.69 -12.17 15.04
CA ARG A 228 -11.87 -10.81 14.48
C ARG A 228 -10.78 -10.50 13.46
N ILE A 229 -11.10 -9.66 12.47
CA ILE A 229 -10.14 -9.09 11.54
C ILE A 229 -10.23 -7.56 11.60
N ASP A 230 -9.10 -6.89 11.86
CA ASP A 230 -8.95 -5.43 11.77
C ASP A 230 -7.98 -5.08 10.66
N VAL A 231 -8.33 -4.09 9.84
CA VAL A 231 -7.56 -3.70 8.65
C VAL A 231 -7.41 -2.19 8.58
N ILE A 232 -6.20 -1.70 8.27
CA ILE A 232 -5.98 -0.36 7.71
C ILE A 232 -5.44 -0.55 6.30
N MET A 233 -6.06 0.09 5.30
CA MET A 233 -5.65 -0.12 3.91
C MET A 233 -5.82 1.13 3.05
N TYR A 234 -4.74 1.50 2.37
CA TYR A 234 -4.71 2.65 1.46
C TYR A 234 -5.54 2.41 0.19
N LYS A 235 -5.31 1.31 -0.53
CA LYS A 235 -6.01 0.97 -1.78
C LYS A 235 -6.57 -0.45 -1.76
N ILE A 236 -7.84 -0.59 -2.20
CA ILE A 236 -8.56 -1.88 -2.32
C ILE A 236 -9.21 -1.93 -3.71
N THR A 237 -8.41 -2.13 -4.75
CA THR A 237 -8.90 -2.12 -6.14
C THR A 237 -9.02 -3.51 -6.76
N GLU A 238 -8.39 -4.51 -6.15
CA GLU A 238 -8.48 -5.92 -6.54
C GLU A 238 -9.42 -6.67 -5.56
N PRO A 239 -10.35 -7.51 -6.03
CA PRO A 239 -11.40 -8.07 -5.18
C PRO A 239 -10.97 -9.18 -4.22
N SER A 240 -9.87 -9.90 -4.44
CA SER A 240 -9.55 -11.13 -3.69
C SER A 240 -9.53 -10.93 -2.17
N HIS A 241 -8.86 -9.87 -1.69
CA HIS A 241 -8.80 -9.55 -0.26
C HIS A 241 -10.18 -9.14 0.27
N ALA A 242 -10.90 -8.29 -0.48
CA ALA A 242 -12.26 -7.88 -0.11
C ALA A 242 -13.21 -9.09 -0.03
N ASP A 243 -13.10 -10.05 -0.96
CA ASP A 243 -13.88 -11.28 -0.97
C ASP A 243 -13.59 -12.14 0.27
N GLY A 244 -12.32 -12.24 0.69
CA GLY A 244 -11.93 -12.92 1.93
C GLY A 244 -12.58 -12.28 3.16
N LEU A 245 -12.52 -10.97 3.28
CA LEU A 245 -13.17 -10.24 4.39
C LEU A 245 -14.70 -10.37 4.36
N ILE A 246 -15.32 -10.36 3.16
CA ILE A 246 -16.76 -10.56 3.00
C ILE A 246 -17.15 -11.98 3.46
N ARG A 247 -16.36 -13.01 3.13
CA ARG A 247 -16.61 -14.38 3.62
C ARG A 247 -16.49 -14.46 5.14
N ALA A 248 -15.48 -13.81 5.73
CA ALA A 248 -15.32 -13.73 7.18
C ALA A 248 -16.56 -13.05 7.84
N ALA A 249 -16.98 -11.89 7.35
CA ALA A 249 -18.16 -11.19 7.84
C ALA A 249 -19.44 -12.05 7.72
N LYS A 250 -19.62 -12.77 6.61
CA LYS A 250 -20.76 -13.69 6.40
C LYS A 250 -20.74 -14.89 7.35
N ARG A 251 -19.57 -15.30 7.86
CA ARG A 251 -19.46 -16.32 8.92
C ARG A 251 -19.75 -15.75 10.31
N GLY A 252 -20.07 -14.47 10.44
CA GLY A 252 -20.30 -13.79 11.71
C GLY A 252 -19.02 -13.31 12.42
N ILE A 253 -17.86 -13.40 11.75
CA ILE A 253 -16.61 -12.87 12.31
C ILE A 253 -16.63 -11.34 12.21
N PRO A 254 -16.44 -10.60 13.30
CA PRO A 254 -16.34 -9.15 13.28
C PRO A 254 -15.17 -8.70 12.38
N VAL A 255 -15.47 -7.83 11.40
CA VAL A 255 -14.46 -7.23 10.51
C VAL A 255 -14.57 -5.71 10.61
N ARG A 256 -13.44 -5.06 10.91
CA ARG A 256 -13.33 -3.60 10.96
C ARG A 256 -12.29 -3.12 9.95
N LEU A 257 -12.58 -2.03 9.25
CA LEU A 257 -11.72 -1.45 8.22
C LEU A 257 -11.58 0.06 8.39
N ILE A 258 -10.35 0.56 8.41
CA ILE A 258 -10.03 1.97 8.19
C ILE A 258 -9.48 2.11 6.77
N VAL A 259 -10.07 2.99 5.95
CA VAL A 259 -9.69 3.15 4.55
C VAL A 259 -9.46 4.63 4.18
N GLU A 260 -8.54 4.85 3.25
CA GLU A 260 -8.28 6.19 2.69
C GLU A 260 -9.46 6.66 1.82
N PRO A 261 -10.10 7.80 2.16
CA PRO A 261 -11.30 8.27 1.45
C PRO A 261 -11.01 8.84 0.06
N SER A 262 -9.80 9.35 -0.21
CA SER A 262 -9.49 10.01 -1.49
C SER A 262 -9.61 9.07 -2.69
N TRP A 263 -9.44 7.77 -2.50
CA TRP A 263 -9.59 6.76 -3.55
C TRP A 263 -11.03 6.28 -3.74
N TYR A 264 -11.92 6.49 -2.76
CA TYR A 264 -13.28 5.93 -2.80
C TYR A 264 -14.10 6.44 -4.00
N ARG A 265 -13.92 7.69 -4.41
CA ARG A 265 -14.59 8.27 -5.57
C ARG A 265 -13.62 8.75 -6.64
N SER A 266 -12.45 8.09 -6.73
CA SER A 266 -11.52 8.31 -7.83
C SER A 266 -12.16 7.95 -9.17
N THR A 267 -12.06 8.85 -10.15
CA THR A 267 -12.52 8.60 -11.52
C THR A 267 -11.51 7.80 -12.34
N SER A 268 -10.24 7.79 -11.91
CA SER A 268 -9.18 6.99 -12.53
C SER A 268 -9.26 5.50 -12.16
N ASN A 269 -9.89 5.17 -11.02
CA ASN A 269 -10.08 3.79 -10.60
C ASN A 269 -11.41 3.62 -9.84
N VAL A 270 -12.40 3.08 -10.53
CA VAL A 270 -13.75 2.85 -9.98
C VAL A 270 -13.85 1.62 -9.07
N TRP A 271 -12.81 0.75 -9.07
CA TRP A 271 -12.82 -0.52 -8.33
C TRP A 271 -12.67 -0.33 -6.83
N GLN A 272 -12.07 0.77 -6.37
CA GLN A 272 -12.06 1.12 -4.94
C GLN A 272 -13.48 1.23 -4.40
N ALA A 273 -14.35 2.00 -5.07
CA ALA A 273 -15.74 2.15 -4.69
C ALA A 273 -16.48 0.79 -4.74
N TYR A 274 -16.24 -0.02 -5.77
CA TYR A 274 -16.82 -1.35 -5.90
C TYR A 274 -16.54 -2.23 -4.68
N ASN A 275 -15.28 -2.32 -4.27
CA ASN A 275 -14.87 -3.19 -3.17
C ASN A 275 -15.31 -2.64 -1.81
N VAL A 276 -15.15 -1.34 -1.54
CA VAL A 276 -15.56 -0.72 -0.28
C VAL A 276 -17.09 -0.79 -0.10
N ASP A 277 -17.86 -0.54 -1.16
CA ASP A 277 -19.33 -0.66 -1.12
C ASP A 277 -19.79 -2.12 -0.87
N ARG A 278 -19.08 -3.12 -1.42
CA ARG A 278 -19.36 -4.56 -1.18
C ARG A 278 -19.04 -4.95 0.28
N LEU A 279 -17.93 -4.49 0.80
CA LEU A 279 -17.55 -4.69 2.21
C LEU A 279 -18.60 -4.10 3.13
N TYR A 280 -19.03 -2.85 2.88
CA TYR A 280 -20.10 -2.20 3.64
C TYR A 280 -21.42 -2.99 3.58
N ALA A 281 -21.83 -3.41 2.37
CA ALA A 281 -23.06 -4.19 2.18
C ALA A 281 -23.01 -5.58 2.85
N ALA A 282 -21.82 -6.13 3.08
CA ALA A 282 -21.62 -7.39 3.80
C ALA A 282 -21.58 -7.24 5.33
N GLY A 283 -21.73 -6.01 5.86
CA GLY A 283 -21.73 -5.75 7.30
C GLY A 283 -20.34 -5.46 7.90
N VAL A 284 -19.31 -5.28 7.08
CA VAL A 284 -18.01 -4.82 7.56
C VAL A 284 -18.17 -3.42 8.15
N GLN A 285 -17.65 -3.22 9.36
CA GLN A 285 -17.64 -1.91 9.99
C GLN A 285 -16.53 -1.06 9.37
N ILE A 286 -16.86 0.05 8.73
CA ILE A 286 -15.90 0.86 8.00
C ILE A 286 -15.81 2.26 8.61
N ARG A 287 -14.58 2.72 8.81
CA ARG A 287 -14.25 4.12 9.09
C ARG A 287 -13.34 4.63 7.99
N VAL A 288 -13.37 5.94 7.78
CA VAL A 288 -12.47 6.63 6.86
C VAL A 288 -11.61 7.62 7.62
N ARG A 289 -10.43 7.92 7.10
CA ARG A 289 -9.59 9.00 7.61
C ARG A 289 -10.39 10.30 7.74
N ALA A 290 -10.14 11.01 8.82
CA ALA A 290 -10.71 12.34 9.08
C ALA A 290 -9.65 13.41 9.40
N HIS A 291 -8.43 13.02 9.80
CA HIS A 291 -7.31 13.94 9.97
C HIS A 291 -6.80 14.47 8.61
N GLN A 292 -5.97 15.51 8.62
CA GLN A 292 -5.25 15.98 7.45
C GLN A 292 -4.12 15.01 7.09
N GLY A 293 -3.69 14.98 5.81
CA GLY A 293 -2.70 14.03 5.28
C GLY A 293 -3.35 12.77 4.67
N PHE A 294 -2.74 11.60 4.85
CA PHE A 294 -3.17 10.35 4.24
C PHE A 294 -3.20 9.21 5.24
N THR A 295 -4.09 8.23 5.04
CA THR A 295 -3.95 6.88 5.59
C THR A 295 -3.21 6.04 4.55
N HIS A 296 -1.94 5.77 4.76
CA HIS A 296 -1.12 5.02 3.80
C HIS A 296 -0.64 3.67 4.33
N GLU A 297 -0.86 3.38 5.58
CA GLU A 297 -0.59 2.09 6.24
C GLU A 297 -1.30 0.93 5.53
N LYS A 298 -0.67 -0.24 5.55
CA LYS A 298 -1.19 -1.48 4.97
C LYS A 298 -0.99 -2.61 5.97
N ILE A 299 -2.03 -2.84 6.78
CA ILE A 299 -2.03 -3.81 7.86
C ILE A 299 -3.34 -4.60 7.90
N ALA A 300 -3.24 -5.91 8.12
CA ALA A 300 -4.36 -6.77 8.52
C ALA A 300 -3.97 -7.54 9.78
N MET A 301 -4.81 -7.47 10.80
CA MET A 301 -4.64 -8.17 12.08
C MET A 301 -5.67 -9.29 12.20
N LEU A 302 -5.19 -10.50 12.50
CA LEU A 302 -5.99 -11.71 12.65
C LEU A 302 -5.94 -12.14 14.12
N TYR A 303 -7.02 -11.90 14.83
CA TYR A 303 -7.05 -11.98 16.29
C TYR A 303 -7.00 -13.40 16.83
N GLY A 304 -7.68 -14.36 16.19
CA GLY A 304 -7.65 -15.76 16.59
C GLY A 304 -6.31 -16.44 16.29
N GLN A 305 -5.54 -15.87 15.36
CA GLN A 305 -4.22 -16.35 14.97
C GLN A 305 -3.07 -15.56 15.61
N VAL A 306 -3.38 -14.46 16.34
CA VAL A 306 -2.41 -13.48 16.87
C VAL A 306 -1.39 -13.08 15.79
N MET A 307 -1.88 -12.71 14.61
CA MET A 307 -1.04 -12.43 13.44
C MET A 307 -1.24 -11.01 12.94
N SER A 308 -0.13 -10.34 12.63
CA SER A 308 -0.07 -9.05 11.94
C SER A 308 0.53 -9.24 10.55
N ILE A 309 -0.21 -8.88 9.51
CA ILE A 309 0.28 -8.93 8.11
C ILE A 309 0.47 -7.50 7.64
N PHE A 310 1.71 -7.04 7.50
CA PHE A 310 2.03 -5.67 7.11
C PHE A 310 3.21 -5.59 6.14
N GLY A 311 3.34 -4.47 5.43
CA GLY A 311 4.39 -4.26 4.44
C GLY A 311 4.01 -3.23 3.39
N SER A 312 4.63 -3.30 2.22
CA SER A 312 4.46 -2.30 1.16
C SER A 312 3.21 -2.51 0.29
N SER A 313 2.60 -3.72 0.32
CA SER A 313 1.56 -4.10 -0.65
C SER A 313 0.21 -3.44 -0.40
N ASN A 314 -0.28 -2.70 -1.39
CA ASN A 314 -1.69 -2.39 -1.50
C ASN A 314 -2.51 -3.64 -1.89
N TRP A 315 -3.83 -3.57 -1.78
CA TRP A 315 -4.72 -4.60 -2.31
C TRP A 315 -5.10 -4.26 -3.76
N THR A 316 -4.11 -4.37 -4.64
CA THR A 316 -4.22 -4.15 -6.09
C THR A 316 -3.73 -5.38 -6.85
N LEU A 317 -4.10 -5.50 -8.13
CA LEU A 317 -3.66 -6.61 -8.97
C LEU A 317 -2.13 -6.65 -9.07
N GLU A 318 -1.52 -5.49 -9.24
CA GLU A 318 -0.08 -5.34 -9.41
C GLU A 318 0.67 -5.69 -8.12
N SER A 319 0.18 -5.24 -6.95
CA SER A 319 0.78 -5.55 -5.65
C SER A 319 0.61 -7.02 -5.26
N ASN A 320 -0.40 -7.71 -5.82
CA ASN A 320 -0.57 -9.14 -5.57
C ASN A 320 0.44 -10.02 -6.31
N GLY A 321 0.94 -9.61 -7.50
CA GLY A 321 1.69 -10.54 -8.31
C GLY A 321 2.79 -10.02 -9.22
N SER A 322 2.98 -8.72 -9.37
CA SER A 322 3.91 -8.19 -10.38
C SER A 322 4.82 -7.03 -9.94
N GLN A 323 4.43 -6.23 -8.96
CA GLN A 323 5.30 -5.21 -8.37
C GLN A 323 6.38 -5.84 -7.49
N HIS A 324 7.49 -5.15 -7.26
CA HIS A 324 8.39 -5.54 -6.19
C HIS A 324 7.81 -5.05 -4.85
N GLU A 325 7.28 -5.99 -4.07
CA GLU A 325 6.67 -5.74 -2.78
C GLU A 325 7.24 -6.66 -1.72
N HIS A 326 7.10 -6.27 -0.46
CA HIS A 326 7.37 -7.13 0.68
C HIS A 326 6.19 -7.10 1.66
N ASN A 327 5.94 -8.23 2.31
CA ASN A 327 4.94 -8.37 3.35
C ASN A 327 5.48 -9.30 4.45
N TYR A 328 5.30 -8.90 5.69
CA TYR A 328 5.67 -9.67 6.86
C TYR A 328 4.41 -10.22 7.54
N PHE A 329 4.38 -11.52 7.75
CA PHE A 329 3.33 -12.28 8.43
C PHE A 329 3.79 -12.58 9.84
N SER A 330 3.81 -11.56 10.68
CA SER A 330 4.37 -11.62 12.03
C SER A 330 3.43 -12.33 13.00
N LYS A 331 4.00 -13.24 13.79
CA LYS A 331 3.37 -13.87 14.96
C LYS A 331 3.99 -13.39 16.28
N LYS A 332 4.76 -12.30 16.26
CA LYS A 332 5.33 -11.70 17.46
C LYS A 332 4.22 -11.00 18.24
N ASP A 333 3.99 -11.43 19.46
CA ASP A 333 2.92 -10.90 20.34
C ASP A 333 3.02 -9.38 20.54
N TRP A 334 4.24 -8.84 20.68
CA TRP A 334 4.46 -7.42 20.88
C TRP A 334 4.11 -6.59 19.64
N ILE A 335 4.39 -7.09 18.42
CA ILE A 335 3.99 -6.46 17.15
C ILE A 335 2.47 -6.43 17.05
N PHE A 336 1.82 -7.56 17.35
CA PHE A 336 0.37 -7.63 17.35
C PHE A 336 -0.25 -6.65 18.36
N ALA A 337 0.30 -6.59 19.58
CA ALA A 337 -0.16 -5.66 20.62
C ALA A 337 0.03 -4.19 20.20
N TRP A 338 1.15 -3.87 19.53
CA TRP A 338 1.43 -2.54 19.02
C TRP A 338 0.40 -2.10 17.96
N PHE A 339 0.19 -2.92 16.92
CA PHE A 339 -0.80 -2.62 15.87
C PHE A 339 -2.22 -2.57 16.42
N LYS A 340 -2.55 -3.43 17.38
CA LYS A 340 -3.85 -3.38 18.08
C LYS A 340 -4.04 -2.04 18.80
N ALA A 341 -3.04 -1.55 19.53
CA ALA A 341 -3.11 -0.26 20.20
C ALA A 341 -3.23 0.90 19.21
N ASN A 342 -2.44 0.88 18.13
CA ASN A 342 -2.47 1.85 17.03
C ASN A 342 -3.86 1.89 16.36
N PHE A 343 -4.42 0.74 15.98
CA PHE A 343 -5.75 0.63 15.39
C PHE A 343 -6.85 1.13 16.35
N GLU A 344 -6.86 0.67 17.61
CA GLU A 344 -7.86 1.04 18.60
C GLU A 344 -7.84 2.54 18.90
N ARG A 345 -6.67 3.18 18.93
CA ARG A 345 -6.53 4.63 19.07
C ARG A 345 -7.29 5.36 17.97
N LYS A 346 -7.01 5.03 16.71
CA LYS A 346 -7.64 5.63 15.52
C LYS A 346 -9.13 5.31 15.46
N TRP A 347 -9.49 4.06 15.79
CA TRP A 347 -10.90 3.62 15.75
C TRP A 347 -11.75 4.35 16.76
N LYS A 348 -11.22 4.63 17.95
CA LYS A 348 -11.93 5.29 19.05
C LYS A 348 -11.72 6.80 19.12
N ASN A 349 -10.79 7.34 18.34
CA ASN A 349 -10.32 8.73 18.46
C ASN A 349 -9.87 9.05 19.89
N SER A 350 -9.11 8.15 20.52
CA SER A 350 -8.81 8.18 21.95
C SER A 350 -7.83 9.28 22.37
N THR A 351 -7.20 9.97 21.41
CA THR A 351 -6.34 11.14 21.67
C THR A 351 -7.14 12.45 21.89
N GLY A 352 -8.47 12.41 21.70
CA GLY A 352 -9.32 13.60 21.66
C GLY A 352 -9.35 14.27 20.27
N ASN A 353 -8.47 13.89 19.35
CA ASN A 353 -8.50 14.33 17.96
C ASN A 353 -9.35 13.38 17.11
N VAL A 354 -10.01 13.91 16.07
CA VAL A 354 -10.82 13.11 15.16
C VAL A 354 -9.93 12.53 14.06
N GLU A 355 -9.28 11.41 14.35
CA GLU A 355 -8.42 10.71 13.41
C GLU A 355 -9.21 9.98 12.33
N THR A 356 -10.36 9.39 12.70
CA THR A 356 -11.25 8.69 11.77
C THR A 356 -12.72 9.02 12.04
N LYS A 357 -13.57 8.85 11.02
CA LYS A 357 -15.03 8.98 11.11
C LYS A 357 -15.74 7.81 10.45
N ALA A 358 -17.00 7.58 10.82
CA ALA A 358 -17.81 6.53 10.21
C ALA A 358 -17.91 6.73 8.69
N PHE A 359 -17.79 5.64 7.95
CA PHE A 359 -18.01 5.62 6.51
C PHE A 359 -19.50 5.75 6.22
N ALA A 360 -19.85 6.58 5.24
CA ALA A 360 -21.17 6.66 4.67
C ALA A 360 -21.09 6.43 3.16
N PRO A 361 -21.74 5.40 2.61
CA PRO A 361 -21.70 5.16 1.18
C PRO A 361 -22.39 6.30 0.42
N LEU A 362 -21.82 6.68 -0.71
CA LEU A 362 -22.33 7.75 -1.57
C LEU A 362 -23.11 7.18 -2.76
N PRO A 363 -24.08 7.94 -3.35
CA PRO A 363 -24.75 7.51 -4.57
C PRO A 363 -23.80 7.45 -5.77
N PRO A 364 -24.15 6.67 -6.82
CA PRO A 364 -23.42 6.69 -8.09
C PRO A 364 -23.78 7.95 -8.90
N GLY A 365 -23.10 8.17 -10.01
CA GLY A 365 -23.53 9.13 -11.02
C GLY A 365 -24.83 8.71 -11.70
N LYS A 366 -25.58 9.69 -12.21
CA LYS A 366 -26.80 9.45 -13.00
C LYS A 366 -26.46 8.74 -14.31
N PRO A 367 -27.34 7.82 -14.81
CA PRO A 367 -27.17 7.23 -16.12
C PRO A 367 -27.42 8.26 -17.23
N VAL A 368 -26.70 8.12 -18.35
CA VAL A 368 -26.89 8.90 -19.57
C VAL A 368 -27.46 7.98 -20.65
N TYR A 369 -28.64 8.31 -21.17
CA TYR A 369 -29.34 7.49 -22.16
C TYR A 369 -28.87 7.80 -23.57
N THR A 370 -28.91 6.75 -24.43
CA THR A 370 -28.47 6.83 -25.80
C THR A 370 -29.58 6.45 -26.77
N ALA A 371 -30.30 5.37 -26.51
CA ALA A 371 -31.37 4.87 -27.37
C ALA A 371 -32.39 4.02 -26.60
N PRO A 372 -33.66 4.01 -27.05
CA PRO A 372 -34.24 4.92 -28.04
C PRO A 372 -34.17 6.38 -27.57
N ALA A 373 -34.00 7.34 -28.47
CA ALA A 373 -34.04 8.75 -28.13
C ALA A 373 -35.42 9.13 -27.55
N ASN A 374 -35.46 10.13 -26.71
CA ASN A 374 -36.72 10.58 -26.14
C ASN A 374 -37.67 11.04 -27.26
N LEU A 375 -38.95 10.60 -27.22
CA LEU A 375 -39.99 10.85 -28.20
C LEU A 375 -39.71 10.22 -29.60
N ALA A 376 -38.76 9.31 -29.72
CA ALA A 376 -38.47 8.67 -31.00
C ALA A 376 -39.53 7.64 -31.41
N THR A 377 -39.50 7.25 -32.67
CA THR A 377 -40.24 6.11 -33.22
C THR A 377 -39.29 4.90 -33.35
N THR A 378 -39.78 3.70 -33.06
CA THR A 378 -39.00 2.48 -33.08
C THR A 378 -39.73 1.35 -33.80
N PRO A 379 -39.03 0.31 -34.35
CA PRO A 379 -39.67 -0.90 -34.85
C PRO A 379 -40.31 -1.70 -33.71
N LEU A 380 -41.14 -2.67 -34.04
CA LEU A 380 -41.87 -3.53 -33.08
C LEU A 380 -40.98 -4.57 -32.41
N THR A 381 -39.87 -4.93 -33.02
CA THR A 381 -38.94 -5.98 -32.53
C THR A 381 -37.49 -5.52 -32.63
N GLY A 382 -36.58 -6.14 -31.90
CA GLY A 382 -35.15 -5.84 -31.91
C GLY A 382 -34.76 -4.51 -31.24
N VAL A 383 -35.65 -3.95 -30.42
CA VAL A 383 -35.41 -2.70 -29.70
C VAL A 383 -34.58 -2.94 -28.44
N TYR A 384 -33.60 -2.11 -28.23
CA TYR A 384 -32.75 -2.11 -27.03
C TYR A 384 -32.82 -0.79 -26.30
N LEU A 385 -33.01 -0.82 -24.99
CA LEU A 385 -32.66 0.30 -24.14
C LEU A 385 -31.15 0.37 -24.05
N THR A 386 -30.59 1.51 -24.38
CA THR A 386 -29.15 1.72 -24.43
C THR A 386 -28.79 2.95 -23.59
N TRP A 387 -27.88 2.76 -22.64
CA TRP A 387 -27.43 3.83 -21.76
C TRP A 387 -25.98 3.63 -21.34
N LYS A 388 -25.35 4.69 -20.88
CA LYS A 388 -24.08 4.70 -20.21
C LYS A 388 -24.34 4.85 -18.70
N PRO A 389 -24.01 3.87 -17.86
CA PRO A 389 -24.09 4.02 -16.41
C PRO A 389 -23.23 5.17 -15.94
N GLY A 390 -23.66 5.87 -14.91
CA GLY A 390 -22.83 6.90 -14.29
C GLY A 390 -21.59 6.34 -13.62
N PRO A 391 -20.60 7.17 -13.29
CA PRO A 391 -19.44 6.76 -12.51
C PRO A 391 -19.88 6.01 -11.23
N TRP A 392 -19.11 5.00 -10.83
CA TRP A 392 -19.33 4.16 -9.64
C TRP A 392 -20.64 3.33 -9.63
N ALA A 393 -21.41 3.32 -10.72
CA ALA A 393 -22.56 2.42 -10.88
C ALA A 393 -22.07 1.03 -11.32
N HIS A 394 -22.35 0.02 -10.52
CA HIS A 394 -22.02 -1.38 -10.81
C HIS A 394 -23.27 -2.25 -11.01
N ARG A 395 -24.45 -1.68 -10.74
CA ARG A 395 -25.76 -2.27 -10.97
C ARG A 395 -26.72 -1.22 -11.50
N ALA A 396 -27.79 -1.67 -12.15
CA ALA A 396 -28.89 -0.83 -12.62
C ALA A 396 -30.22 -1.53 -12.46
N ASP A 397 -31.28 -0.76 -12.17
CA ASP A 397 -32.65 -1.22 -12.32
C ASP A 397 -33.23 -0.59 -13.59
N VAL A 398 -33.88 -1.44 -14.39
CA VAL A 398 -34.53 -1.08 -15.64
C VAL A 398 -36.03 -1.02 -15.41
N TYR A 399 -36.60 0.16 -15.61
CA TYR A 399 -38.04 0.38 -15.56
C TYR A 399 -38.57 0.58 -16.97
N PHE A 400 -39.71 -0.09 -17.29
CA PHE A 400 -40.29 -0.03 -18.61
C PHE A 400 -41.79 -0.29 -18.54
N GLY A 401 -42.61 0.38 -19.36
CA GLY A 401 -44.06 0.18 -19.43
C GLY A 401 -44.75 1.20 -20.30
N THR A 402 -46.08 1.19 -20.29
CA THR A 402 -46.95 2.02 -21.12
C THR A 402 -47.47 3.27 -20.38
N THR A 403 -47.03 3.50 -19.16
CA THR A 403 -47.42 4.68 -18.35
C THR A 403 -46.19 5.54 -18.04
N ALA A 404 -46.39 6.82 -17.79
CA ALA A 404 -45.31 7.76 -17.45
C ALA A 404 -44.59 7.41 -16.12
N THR A 405 -45.18 6.51 -15.34
CA THR A 405 -44.53 5.88 -14.16
C THR A 405 -44.25 4.40 -14.44
N PRO A 406 -43.24 4.10 -15.26
CA PRO A 406 -43.00 2.73 -15.69
C PRO A 406 -42.66 1.80 -14.52
N SER A 407 -43.16 0.55 -14.58
CA SER A 407 -42.88 -0.48 -13.59
C SER A 407 -41.45 -1.05 -13.73
N LEU A 408 -40.95 -1.68 -12.67
CA LEU A 408 -39.66 -2.40 -12.71
C LEU A 408 -39.75 -3.57 -13.68
N LEU A 409 -38.95 -3.54 -14.74
CA LEU A 409 -38.79 -4.65 -15.69
C LEU A 409 -37.68 -5.61 -15.26
N ALA A 410 -36.57 -5.08 -14.84
CA ALA A 410 -35.43 -5.88 -14.36
C ALA A 410 -34.67 -5.14 -13.28
N GLY A 411 -34.40 -5.82 -12.17
CA GLY A 411 -33.60 -5.31 -11.06
C GLY A 411 -32.18 -5.86 -11.05
N ASN A 412 -31.27 -5.11 -10.46
CA ASN A 412 -29.87 -5.56 -10.22
C ASN A 412 -29.11 -5.98 -11.50
N VAL A 413 -29.41 -5.40 -12.64
CA VAL A 413 -28.70 -5.66 -13.90
C VAL A 413 -27.24 -5.25 -13.72
N SER A 414 -26.31 -6.18 -13.96
CA SER A 414 -24.86 -5.89 -13.88
C SER A 414 -24.46 -4.90 -14.96
N VAL A 415 -23.76 -3.84 -14.57
CA VAL A 415 -23.20 -2.82 -15.44
C VAL A 415 -21.76 -2.50 -15.04
N SER A 416 -20.99 -1.98 -15.98
CA SER A 416 -19.65 -1.44 -15.69
C SER A 416 -19.69 0.09 -15.78
N PRO A 417 -19.12 0.82 -14.83
CA PRO A 417 -19.09 2.29 -14.87
C PRO A 417 -18.58 2.81 -16.21
N ASN A 418 -19.25 3.81 -16.75
CA ASN A 418 -18.91 4.47 -18.03
C ASN A 418 -18.92 3.59 -19.29
N THR A 419 -19.29 2.29 -19.19
CA THR A 419 -19.39 1.39 -20.33
C THR A 419 -20.84 1.28 -20.81
N THR A 420 -21.09 1.48 -22.12
CA THR A 420 -22.43 1.39 -22.68
C THR A 420 -23.05 0.03 -22.42
N LYS A 421 -24.24 0.01 -21.84
CA LYS A 421 -25.10 -1.15 -21.62
C LYS A 421 -26.24 -1.16 -22.60
N LYS A 422 -26.58 -2.34 -23.12
CA LYS A 422 -27.77 -2.62 -23.92
C LYS A 422 -28.64 -3.62 -23.16
N TYR A 423 -29.96 -3.37 -23.15
CA TYR A 423 -30.96 -4.27 -22.58
C TYR A 423 -32.07 -4.48 -23.61
N ALA A 424 -32.23 -5.73 -24.04
CA ALA A 424 -33.22 -6.11 -25.04
C ALA A 424 -34.62 -5.97 -24.48
N LEU A 425 -35.54 -5.37 -25.26
CA LEU A 425 -36.95 -5.31 -24.94
C LEU A 425 -37.70 -6.49 -25.59
N PRO A 426 -38.85 -6.96 -25.01
CA PRO A 426 -39.74 -7.85 -25.67
C PRO A 426 -40.39 -7.21 -26.92
N ALA A 427 -41.10 -8.00 -27.72
CA ALA A 427 -41.87 -7.48 -28.84
C ALA A 427 -42.86 -6.39 -28.36
N LEU A 428 -42.97 -5.30 -29.13
CA LEU A 428 -43.77 -4.14 -28.82
C LEU A 428 -45.08 -4.17 -29.60
N THR A 429 -46.11 -3.45 -29.12
CA THR A 429 -47.40 -3.31 -29.79
C THR A 429 -47.37 -2.04 -30.63
N ALA A 430 -47.81 -2.15 -31.91
CA ALA A 430 -47.87 -1.02 -32.84
C ALA A 430 -48.79 0.10 -32.31
N GLY A 431 -48.40 1.35 -32.56
CA GLY A 431 -49.11 2.55 -32.14
C GLY A 431 -49.03 2.87 -30.64
N ARG A 432 -48.38 2.05 -29.84
CA ARG A 432 -48.25 2.30 -28.39
C ARG A 432 -47.02 3.15 -28.05
N THR A 433 -47.19 4.09 -27.11
CA THR A 433 -46.12 4.83 -26.47
C THR A 433 -45.62 4.08 -25.25
N TYR A 434 -44.33 3.87 -25.17
CA TYR A 434 -43.63 3.23 -24.06
C TYR A 434 -42.75 4.24 -23.31
N TYR A 435 -42.67 4.07 -22.01
CA TYR A 435 -41.88 4.89 -21.10
C TYR A 435 -40.81 4.04 -20.46
N TRP A 436 -39.63 4.60 -20.25
CA TRP A 436 -38.54 3.87 -19.60
C TRP A 436 -37.67 4.78 -18.75
N LYS A 437 -37.05 4.18 -17.73
CA LYS A 437 -36.14 4.85 -16.79
C LYS A 437 -35.12 3.85 -16.33
N ILE A 438 -33.87 4.33 -16.15
CA ILE A 438 -32.78 3.56 -15.52
C ILE A 438 -32.48 4.21 -14.16
N VAL A 439 -32.27 3.36 -13.15
CA VAL A 439 -31.77 3.75 -11.85
C VAL A 439 -30.41 3.09 -11.66
N SER A 440 -29.33 3.88 -11.68
CA SER A 440 -27.98 3.42 -11.39
C SER A 440 -27.84 3.10 -9.91
N ARG A 441 -27.12 1.99 -9.56
CA ARG A 441 -26.87 1.57 -8.17
C ARG A 441 -25.40 1.26 -7.93
N THR A 442 -24.93 1.60 -6.71
CA THR A 442 -23.66 1.10 -6.18
C THR A 442 -23.81 -0.29 -5.58
N MET A 443 -22.69 -0.90 -5.20
CA MET A 443 -22.70 -2.17 -4.46
C MET A 443 -23.20 -2.03 -3.01
N ALA A 444 -23.18 -0.83 -2.44
CA ALA A 444 -23.82 -0.48 -1.17
C ALA A 444 -25.29 -0.08 -1.30
N ASN A 445 -25.91 -0.36 -2.47
CA ASN A 445 -27.30 -0.12 -2.78
C ASN A 445 -27.74 1.37 -2.78
N GLN A 446 -26.79 2.30 -2.84
CA GLN A 446 -27.08 3.71 -3.07
C GLN A 446 -27.50 3.90 -4.53
N SER A 447 -28.41 4.83 -4.82
CA SER A 447 -29.01 4.94 -6.13
C SER A 447 -29.04 6.37 -6.68
N ALA A 448 -29.03 6.47 -8.02
CA ALA A 448 -29.28 7.71 -8.77
C ALA A 448 -30.17 7.43 -9.97
N ALA A 449 -31.35 8.05 -10.01
CA ALA A 449 -32.31 7.88 -11.08
C ALA A 449 -32.00 8.78 -12.27
N GLY A 450 -32.12 8.22 -13.48
CA GLY A 450 -32.19 8.99 -14.71
C GLY A 450 -33.59 9.57 -14.96
N PRO A 451 -33.78 10.39 -16.02
CA PRO A 451 -35.08 10.91 -16.42
C PRO A 451 -35.99 9.75 -16.91
N VAL A 452 -37.28 10.05 -17.03
CA VAL A 452 -38.20 9.17 -17.77
C VAL A 452 -38.15 9.61 -19.23
N TRP A 453 -37.83 8.69 -20.13
CA TRP A 453 -37.91 8.88 -21.58
C TRP A 453 -39.04 8.03 -22.15
N SER A 454 -39.57 8.46 -23.33
CA SER A 454 -40.59 7.71 -24.04
C SER A 454 -40.23 7.52 -25.51
N PHE A 455 -40.88 6.55 -26.14
CA PHE A 455 -40.83 6.33 -27.58
C PHE A 455 -42.11 5.66 -28.03
N THR A 456 -42.45 5.73 -29.31
CA THR A 456 -43.65 5.11 -29.90
C THR A 456 -43.22 3.98 -30.83
N ALA A 457 -43.79 2.79 -30.69
CA ALA A 457 -43.53 1.62 -31.55
C ALA A 457 -44.39 1.69 -32.82
N GLN A 458 -43.76 1.50 -33.99
CA GLN A 458 -44.41 1.54 -35.32
C GLN A 458 -43.97 0.39 -36.20
#